data_e8a7cfa4052617c5fcf97cc171b5f1fe
#
_entry.id   e8a7cfa4052617c5fcf97cc171b5f1fe
#
_cell.length_a   1.000
_cell.length_b   1.000
_cell.length_c   1.000
_cell.angle_alpha   90.00
_cell.angle_beta   90.00
_cell.angle_gamma   90.00
#
_symmetry.space_group_name_H-M   'P 1'
#
loop_
_entity.id
_entity.type
_entity.pdbx_description
1 polymer ?
#
loop_
_entity_poly.entity_id
_entity_poly.type
_entity_poly.pdbx_seq_one_letter_code
_entity_poly.pdbx_strand_id
1 'polypeptide(L)'
;MLEPVPGGRLPRVRCRRCGWIGTRNAHGATEEERAARRTTHPCPRCSHLSGLLEEALSVETEPLRRLAALDQLLRELHRLAAELHQGLARRQH
;
A
#
# COMPACT_ATOMS: atom_id res chain seq x y z
N MET A 1 4.27 -6.06 -9.68
CA MET A 1 4.75 -5.10 -8.68
C MET A 1 4.93 -5.67 -7.29
N LEU A 2 4.24 -6.73 -6.94
CA LEU A 2 4.55 -7.47 -5.72
C LEU A 2 5.63 -8.50 -6.02
N GLU A 3 6.69 -8.50 -5.21
CA GLU A 3 7.76 -9.48 -5.36
C GLU A 3 7.74 -10.47 -4.20
N PRO A 4 8.10 -11.75 -4.44
CA PRO A 4 8.18 -12.72 -3.36
C PRO A 4 9.33 -12.39 -2.41
N VAL A 5 9.10 -12.62 -1.12
CA VAL A 5 10.12 -12.45 -0.08
C VAL A 5 10.68 -13.84 0.25
N PRO A 6 12.00 -14.06 0.08
CA PRO A 6 12.60 -15.35 0.39
C PRO A 6 12.67 -15.61 1.89
N GLY A 7 12.65 -16.87 2.29
CA GLY A 7 12.99 -17.30 3.64
C GLY A 7 11.87 -17.36 4.66
N GLY A 8 10.64 -17.65 4.27
CA GLY A 8 9.55 -17.82 5.23
C GLY A 8 8.80 -19.13 5.03
N ARG A 9 8.13 -19.60 6.08
CA ARG A 9 7.25 -20.76 5.98
C ARG A 9 5.97 -20.44 5.19
N LEU A 10 5.55 -19.18 5.19
CA LEU A 10 4.39 -18.70 4.46
C LEU A 10 4.88 -17.84 3.29
N PRO A 11 4.24 -17.95 2.12
CA PRO A 11 4.59 -17.09 0.99
C PRO A 11 4.29 -15.63 1.33
N ARG A 12 5.34 -14.84 1.45
CA ARG A 12 5.23 -13.40 1.67
C ARG A 12 5.54 -12.66 0.39
N VAL A 13 4.89 -11.54 0.22
CA VAL A 13 5.12 -10.65 -0.91
C VAL A 13 5.41 -9.25 -0.39
N ARG A 14 6.23 -8.52 -1.13
CA ARG A 14 6.58 -7.15 -0.81
C ARG A 14 6.26 -6.26 -2.00
N CYS A 15 5.66 -5.11 -1.73
CA CYS A 15 5.45 -4.10 -2.76
C CYS A 15 6.76 -3.38 -3.05
N ARG A 16 7.18 -3.38 -4.31
CA ARG A 16 8.42 -2.70 -4.73
C ARG A 16 8.32 -1.19 -4.65
N ARG A 17 7.10 -0.67 -4.61
CA ARG A 17 6.84 0.77 -4.62
C ARG A 17 6.87 1.38 -3.22
N CYS A 18 6.17 0.76 -2.26
CA CYS A 18 6.01 1.30 -0.91
C CYS A 18 6.64 0.45 0.19
N GLY A 19 7.12 -0.76 -0.13
CA GLY A 19 7.72 -1.64 0.85
C GLY A 19 6.74 -2.44 1.71
N TRP A 20 5.45 -2.33 1.45
CA TRP A 20 4.45 -3.11 2.19
C TRP A 20 4.72 -4.60 2.07
N ILE A 21 4.66 -5.31 3.19
CA ILE A 21 4.85 -6.76 3.25
C ILE A 21 3.55 -7.40 3.70
N GLY A 22 3.10 -8.39 2.94
CA GLY A 22 1.89 -9.14 3.26
C GLY A 22 2.06 -10.60 2.95
N THR A 23 1.07 -11.38 3.37
CA THR A 23 1.03 -12.80 3.10
C THR A 23 0.15 -13.04 1.88
N ARG A 24 0.69 -13.76 0.89
CA ARG A 24 -0.12 -14.17 -0.24
C ARG A 24 -1.10 -15.22 0.27
N ASN A 25 -2.39 -14.93 0.12
CA ASN A 25 -3.42 -15.86 0.53
C ASN A 25 -3.40 -17.07 -0.41
N ALA A 26 -2.88 -18.18 0.07
CA ALA A 26 -2.78 -19.42 -0.70
C ALA A 26 -4.12 -20.14 -0.81
N HIS A 27 -5.13 -19.68 -0.07
CA HIS A 27 -6.43 -20.35 -0.03
C HIS A 27 -7.41 -19.72 -1.01
N GLY A 28 -7.41 -20.25 -2.23
CA GLY A 28 -8.60 -20.26 -3.05
C GLY A 28 -9.10 -18.95 -3.62
N ALA A 29 -8.24 -17.97 -3.85
CA ALA A 29 -8.64 -16.88 -4.71
C ALA A 29 -8.91 -17.48 -6.11
N THR A 30 -10.14 -17.35 -6.59
CA THR A 30 -10.50 -17.77 -7.92
C THR A 30 -9.70 -16.95 -8.95
N GLU A 31 -9.56 -17.48 -10.16
CA GLU A 31 -8.89 -16.73 -11.23
C GLU A 31 -9.58 -15.39 -11.49
N GLU A 32 -10.90 -15.33 -11.31
CA GLU A 32 -11.68 -14.11 -11.47
C GLU A 32 -11.30 -13.07 -10.42
N GLU A 33 -11.13 -13.48 -9.16
CA GLU A 33 -10.64 -12.60 -8.10
C GLU A 33 -9.22 -12.14 -8.36
N ARG A 34 -8.37 -13.03 -8.88
CA ARG A 34 -7.01 -12.68 -9.28
C ARG A 34 -7.00 -11.69 -10.43
N ALA A 35 -7.89 -11.86 -11.41
CA ALA A 35 -8.01 -10.94 -12.54
C ALA A 35 -8.49 -9.57 -12.08
N ALA A 36 -9.47 -9.51 -11.18
CA ALA A 36 -9.95 -8.28 -10.59
C ALA A 36 -8.85 -7.56 -9.81
N ARG A 37 -8.01 -8.32 -9.10
CA ARG A 37 -6.87 -7.75 -8.38
C ARG A 37 -5.74 -7.29 -9.29
N ARG A 38 -5.65 -7.82 -10.51
CA ARG A 38 -4.65 -7.37 -11.50
C ARG A 38 -4.99 -6.03 -12.12
N THR A 39 -6.27 -5.69 -12.18
CA THR A 39 -6.73 -4.40 -12.73
C THR A 39 -6.69 -3.28 -11.71
N THR A 40 -6.62 -3.60 -10.42
CA THR A 40 -6.43 -2.65 -9.33
C THR A 40 -4.99 -2.78 -8.83
N HIS A 41 -4.54 -1.79 -8.06
CA HIS A 41 -3.22 -1.89 -7.42
C HIS A 41 -3.18 -3.14 -6.54
N PRO A 42 -2.24 -4.08 -6.78
CA PRO A 42 -2.18 -5.32 -5.99
C PRO A 42 -1.77 -5.06 -4.52
N CYS A 43 -1.11 -3.95 -4.24
CA CYS A 43 -0.70 -3.58 -2.91
C CYS A 43 -1.81 -2.78 -2.21
N PRO A 44 -2.31 -3.24 -1.05
CA PRO A 44 -3.37 -2.52 -0.32
C PRO A 44 -2.96 -1.11 0.10
N ARG A 45 -1.70 -0.92 0.48
CA ARG A 45 -1.21 0.41 0.88
C ARG A 45 -1.18 1.38 -0.28
N CYS A 46 -0.66 0.96 -1.44
CA CYS A 46 -0.64 1.81 -2.64
C CYS A 46 -2.04 2.13 -3.10
N SER A 47 -2.95 1.16 -3.07
CA SER A 47 -4.35 1.37 -3.43
C SER A 47 -5.03 2.38 -2.51
N HIS A 48 -4.79 2.27 -1.20
CA HIS A 48 -5.34 3.19 -0.21
C HIS A 48 -4.83 4.62 -0.41
N LEU A 49 -3.52 4.78 -0.61
CA LEU A 49 -2.90 6.09 -0.85
C LEU A 49 -3.40 6.72 -2.14
N SER A 50 -3.54 5.93 -3.21
CA SER A 50 -4.08 6.41 -4.48
C SER A 50 -5.52 6.88 -4.33
N GLY A 51 -6.35 6.14 -3.59
CA GLY A 51 -7.73 6.53 -3.32
C GLY A 51 -7.83 7.84 -2.56
N LEU A 52 -7.01 8.01 -1.53
CA LEU A 52 -6.95 9.25 -0.76
C LEU A 52 -6.52 10.43 -1.62
N LEU A 53 -5.53 10.23 -2.49
CA LEU A 53 -5.04 11.26 -3.39
C LEU A 53 -6.12 11.68 -4.39
N GLU A 54 -6.81 10.72 -5.00
CA GLU A 54 -7.91 11.01 -5.92
C GLU A 54 -9.01 11.80 -5.23
N GLU A 55 -9.41 11.41 -4.03
CA GLU A 55 -10.44 12.10 -3.27
C GLU A 55 -10.01 13.54 -2.93
N ALA A 56 -8.75 13.72 -2.55
CA ALA A 56 -8.22 15.05 -2.21
C ALA A 56 -8.12 15.98 -3.40
N LEU A 57 -7.87 15.44 -4.61
CA LEU A 57 -7.69 16.25 -5.82
C LEU A 57 -8.96 16.42 -6.65
N SER A 58 -10.00 15.63 -6.40
CA SER A 58 -11.22 15.71 -7.19
C SER A 58 -12.03 16.95 -6.83
N VAL A 59 -12.32 17.75 -7.84
CA VAL A 59 -13.18 18.96 -7.67
C VAL A 59 -14.63 18.61 -7.36
N GLU A 60 -15.04 17.38 -7.65
CA GLU A 60 -16.39 16.88 -7.36
C GLU A 60 -16.56 16.47 -5.91
N THR A 61 -15.44 16.23 -5.19
CA THR A 61 -15.49 15.89 -3.79
C THR A 61 -15.73 17.13 -2.94
N GLU A 62 -16.63 17.01 -1.96
CA GLU A 62 -16.92 18.09 -1.03
C GLU A 62 -15.63 18.58 -0.34
N PRO A 63 -15.48 19.94 -0.15
CA PRO A 63 -14.24 20.50 0.42
C PRO A 63 -13.82 19.91 1.77
N LEU A 64 -14.76 19.64 2.67
CA LEU A 64 -14.43 19.03 3.97
C LEU A 64 -13.90 17.61 3.83
N ARG A 65 -14.44 16.85 2.89
CA ARG A 65 -13.97 15.50 2.59
C ARG A 65 -12.59 15.53 1.93
N ARG A 66 -12.36 16.53 1.09
CA ARG A 66 -11.04 16.74 0.47
C ARG A 66 -9.98 17.03 1.53
N LEU A 67 -10.30 17.88 2.50
CA LEU A 67 -9.41 18.18 3.61
C LEU A 67 -9.15 16.94 4.49
N ALA A 68 -10.19 16.17 4.78
CA ALA A 68 -10.05 14.94 5.56
C ALA A 68 -9.16 13.92 4.84
N ALA A 69 -9.35 13.75 3.54
CA ALA A 69 -8.53 12.85 2.73
C ALA A 69 -7.08 13.31 2.70
N LEU A 70 -6.84 14.60 2.56
CA LEU A 70 -5.50 15.18 2.56
C LEU A 70 -4.81 14.97 3.91
N ASP A 71 -5.51 15.20 5.01
CA ASP A 71 -5.00 15.01 6.36
C ASP A 71 -4.61 13.54 6.59
N GLN A 72 -5.47 12.63 6.19
CA GLN A 72 -5.19 11.19 6.31
C GLN A 72 -4.01 10.78 5.43
N LEU A 73 -3.91 11.33 4.22
CA LEU A 73 -2.78 11.07 3.32
C LEU A 73 -1.46 11.53 3.96
N LEU A 74 -1.44 12.70 4.59
CA LEU A 74 -0.27 13.20 5.28
C LEU A 74 0.14 12.28 6.43
N ARG A 75 -0.80 11.78 7.21
CA ARG A 75 -0.54 10.83 8.29
C ARG A 75 0.11 9.54 7.77
N GLU A 76 -0.42 9.01 6.66
CA GLU A 76 0.14 7.81 6.05
C GLU A 76 1.55 8.05 5.53
N LEU A 77 1.82 9.21 4.93
CA LEU A 77 3.15 9.58 4.46
C LEU A 77 4.13 9.74 5.61
N HIS A 78 3.72 10.32 6.73
CA HIS A 78 4.54 10.41 7.94
C HIS A 78 4.90 9.02 8.47
N ARG A 79 3.95 8.11 8.47
CA ARG A 79 4.19 6.72 8.88
C ARG A 79 5.23 6.05 7.99
N LEU A 80 5.10 6.21 6.67
CA LEU A 80 6.07 5.69 5.72
C LEU A 80 7.47 6.27 5.93
N ALA A 81 7.53 7.57 6.16
CA ALA A 81 8.81 8.23 6.44
C ALA A 81 9.47 7.65 7.70
N ALA A 82 8.70 7.41 8.76
CA ALA A 82 9.21 6.79 9.97
C ALA A 82 9.74 5.38 9.73
N GLU A 83 9.02 4.58 8.94
CA GLU A 83 9.46 3.23 8.58
C GLU A 83 10.77 3.25 7.79
N LEU A 84 10.91 4.19 6.87
CA LEU A 84 12.13 4.36 6.09
C LEU A 84 13.31 4.78 6.97
N HIS A 85 13.10 5.68 7.91
CA HIS A 85 14.13 6.10 8.87
C HIS A 85 14.59 4.93 9.73
N GLN A 86 13.68 4.12 10.22
CA GLN A 86 14.00 2.93 10.99
C GLN A 86 14.82 1.93 10.16
N GLY A 87 14.43 1.72 8.90
CA GLY A 87 15.16 0.85 7.99
C GLY A 87 16.58 1.32 7.74
N LEU A 88 16.76 2.61 7.54
CA LEU A 88 18.09 3.22 7.36
C LEU A 88 18.94 3.09 8.63
N ALA A 89 18.35 3.35 9.79
CA ALA A 89 19.05 3.22 11.07
C ALA A 89 19.55 1.79 11.29
N ARG A 90 18.76 0.79 10.96
CA ARG A 90 19.14 -0.62 11.07
C ARG A 90 20.31 -0.98 10.16
N ARG A 91 20.37 -0.36 8.97
CA ARG A 91 21.46 -0.62 8.01
C ARG A 91 22.79 0.00 8.44
N GLN A 92 22.76 1.03 9.27
CA GLN A 92 23.96 1.69 9.77
C GLN A 92 24.61 0.96 10.96
N HIS A 93 23.92 -0.01 11.50
CA HIS A 93 24.43 -0.88 12.55
C HIS A 93 24.74 -2.26 11.96
#